data_5da8765f62ef2e0f6f6db66f61d74566
#
_entry.id   5da8765f62ef2e0f6f6db66f61d74566
#
_cell.length_a   1.000
_cell.length_b   1.000
_cell.length_c   1.000
_cell.angle_alpha   90.00
_cell.angle_beta   90.00
_cell.angle_gamma   90.00
#
_symmetry.space_group_name_H-M   'P 1'
#
loop_
_entity.id
_entity.type
_entity.pdbx_description
1 polymer ?
#
loop_
_entity_poly.entity_id
_entity_poly.type
_entity_poly.pdbx_seq_one_letter_code
_entity_poly.pdbx_strand_id
1 'polypeptide(L)'
;MFRRIIKIDEEKCSGCGLCVRACHEGAIGLVNGKARLMREDYCDGLGDCLPACPENAISFEEREAPAYNEAAVLAAKKNAGQSGCPGAALRAITREASSVEREAAPLSPVSRLRQWPVQIKLVPVNAPFFNGADLLIAADCTAYAYGRFHEDFIRGRICLIGCPKLDQTDYAEKLAEIFAANDIKSITLARMQVPCCGGLEKAVMRALLASGKSIPCQVKVISSEGKIIN
;
A
#
# COMPACT_ATOMS: atom_id res chain seq x y z
N MET A 1 6.41 18.21 34.05
CA MET A 1 7.84 18.06 34.42
C MET A 1 8.68 18.90 33.47
N PHE A 2 9.82 19.43 33.94
CA PHE A 2 10.77 20.10 33.04
C PHE A 2 11.43 19.10 32.13
N ARG A 3 11.33 19.31 30.81
CA ARG A 3 11.94 18.45 29.80
C ARG A 3 12.19 19.18 28.50
N ARG A 4 13.07 18.65 27.69
CA ARG A 4 13.33 19.11 26.32
C ARG A 4 12.16 18.73 25.41
N ILE A 5 11.65 19.69 24.66
CA ILE A 5 10.56 19.54 23.71
C ILE A 5 10.85 20.41 22.47
N ILE A 6 10.21 20.13 21.34
CA ILE A 6 10.37 20.97 20.15
C ILE A 6 9.55 22.25 20.28
N LYS A 7 10.08 23.33 19.70
CA LYS A 7 9.39 24.60 19.44
C LYS A 7 9.40 24.88 17.94
N ILE A 8 8.27 25.28 17.41
CA ILE A 8 8.11 25.62 15.99
C ILE A 8 7.86 27.10 15.87
N ASP A 9 8.70 27.79 15.11
CA ASP A 9 8.56 29.19 14.73
C ASP A 9 7.62 29.29 13.53
N GLU A 10 6.39 29.72 13.79
CA GLU A 10 5.35 29.80 12.75
C GLU A 10 5.65 30.88 11.71
N GLU A 11 6.42 31.92 12.05
CA GLU A 11 6.78 32.99 11.10
C GLU A 11 7.74 32.45 10.04
N LYS A 12 8.72 31.62 10.44
CA LYS A 12 9.65 30.96 9.53
C LYS A 12 9.06 29.78 8.79
N CYS A 13 7.98 29.18 9.30
CA CYS A 13 7.42 27.96 8.74
C CYS A 13 6.77 28.24 7.36
N SER A 14 7.23 27.55 6.31
CA SER A 14 6.63 27.61 4.96
C SER A 14 5.40 26.71 4.79
N GLY A 15 5.05 25.86 5.78
CA GLY A 15 3.92 24.95 5.71
C GLY A 15 4.14 23.70 4.83
N CYS A 16 5.38 23.38 4.46
CA CYS A 16 5.71 22.28 3.56
C CYS A 16 5.36 20.87 4.08
N GLY A 17 5.09 20.69 5.39
CA GLY A 17 4.68 19.44 6.01
C GLY A 17 5.77 18.37 6.15
N LEU A 18 7.03 18.67 5.83
CA LEU A 18 8.13 17.70 5.94
C LEU A 18 8.34 17.23 7.40
N CYS A 19 8.26 18.15 8.36
CA CYS A 19 8.36 17.82 9.78
C CYS A 19 7.21 16.95 10.30
N VAL A 20 6.01 17.10 9.74
CA VAL A 20 4.86 16.23 10.08
C VAL A 20 5.15 14.79 9.67
N ARG A 21 5.75 14.60 8.49
CA ARG A 21 6.15 13.26 8.01
C ARG A 21 7.35 12.68 8.75
N ALA A 22 8.27 13.54 9.21
CA ALA A 22 9.46 13.13 9.96
C ALA A 22 9.17 12.85 11.44
N CYS A 23 8.03 13.30 11.97
CA CYS A 23 7.65 13.01 13.35
C CYS A 23 7.08 11.60 13.45
N HIS A 24 7.90 10.66 13.91
CA HIS A 24 7.50 9.26 14.06
C HIS A 24 6.37 9.08 15.08
N GLU A 25 6.26 9.98 16.05
CA GLU A 25 5.27 9.92 17.13
C GLU A 25 3.95 10.62 16.80
N GLY A 26 3.87 11.31 15.64
CA GLY A 26 2.65 12.01 15.22
C GLY A 26 2.29 13.21 16.09
N ALA A 27 3.29 13.83 16.75
CA ALA A 27 3.09 14.98 17.63
C ALA A 27 2.85 16.30 16.86
N ILE A 28 3.27 16.39 15.58
CA ILE A 28 3.20 17.60 14.75
C ILE A 28 2.06 17.48 13.73
N GLY A 29 1.28 18.55 13.59
CA GLY A 29 0.24 18.69 12.58
C GLY A 29 0.34 20.02 11.84
N LEU A 30 -0.45 20.18 10.75
CA LEU A 30 -0.62 21.45 10.05
C LEU A 30 -1.93 22.10 10.49
N VAL A 31 -1.85 23.36 10.91
CA VAL A 31 -2.99 24.19 11.27
C VAL A 31 -2.89 25.51 10.49
N ASN A 32 -3.88 25.82 9.69
CA ASN A 32 -3.87 27.02 8.82
C ASN A 32 -2.61 27.15 7.95
N GLY A 33 -2.11 26.00 7.44
CA GLY A 33 -0.92 25.97 6.58
C GLY A 33 0.42 26.12 7.32
N LYS A 34 0.45 26.11 8.65
CA LYS A 34 1.67 26.18 9.47
C LYS A 34 1.79 24.93 10.33
N ALA A 35 3.01 24.45 10.53
CA ALA A 35 3.27 23.33 11.42
C ALA A 35 3.11 23.76 12.89
N ARG A 36 2.46 22.92 13.67
CA ARG A 36 2.29 23.08 15.13
C ARG A 36 2.48 21.79 15.87
N LEU A 37 2.98 21.90 17.11
CA LEU A 37 2.97 20.79 18.05
C LEU A 37 1.55 20.59 18.57
N MET A 38 0.87 19.54 18.11
CA MET A 38 -0.54 19.26 18.43
C MET A 38 -0.69 18.53 19.77
N ARG A 39 0.28 17.67 20.09
CA ARG A 39 0.29 16.85 21.29
C ARG A 39 1.68 16.88 21.90
N GLU A 40 1.81 17.61 23.00
CA GLU A 40 3.09 17.71 23.72
C GLU A 40 3.51 16.37 24.33
N ASP A 41 2.55 15.62 24.85
CA ASP A 41 2.75 14.28 25.42
C ASP A 41 3.14 13.20 24.37
N TYR A 42 3.04 13.51 23.08
CA TYR A 42 3.51 12.64 22.00
C TYR A 42 4.94 12.97 21.54
N CYS A 43 5.44 14.18 21.84
CA CYS A 43 6.81 14.53 21.49
C CYS A 43 7.80 13.83 22.43
N ASP A 44 8.65 12.96 21.89
CA ASP A 44 9.71 12.26 22.62
C ASP A 44 10.93 13.14 22.93
N GLY A 45 11.08 14.28 22.22
CA GLY A 45 12.21 15.20 22.36
C GLY A 45 13.49 14.73 21.64
N LEU A 46 13.43 13.71 20.78
CA LEU A 46 14.60 13.22 20.01
C LEU A 46 14.99 14.18 18.87
N GLY A 47 13.99 14.80 18.22
CA GLY A 47 14.23 15.89 17.28
C GLY A 47 14.46 15.48 15.83
N ASP A 48 13.97 14.32 15.40
CA ASP A 48 14.03 13.83 14.00
C ASP A 48 13.39 14.80 13.02
N CYS A 49 12.49 15.65 13.51
CA CYS A 49 11.84 16.69 12.73
C CYS A 49 12.73 17.91 12.42
N LEU A 50 13.83 18.14 13.17
CA LEU A 50 14.70 19.31 12.99
C LEU A 50 15.43 19.28 11.64
N PRO A 51 16.16 18.19 11.29
CA PRO A 51 16.87 18.13 10.00
C PRO A 51 15.92 18.09 8.79
N ALA A 52 14.66 17.76 9.01
CA ALA A 52 13.65 17.72 7.95
C ALA A 52 13.09 19.10 7.59
N CYS A 53 13.36 20.14 8.40
CA CYS A 53 12.85 21.49 8.15
C CYS A 53 13.81 22.31 7.27
N PRO A 54 13.45 22.64 6.01
CA PRO A 54 14.34 23.41 5.12
C PRO A 54 14.48 24.86 5.58
N GLU A 55 13.52 25.38 6.34
CA GLU A 55 13.49 26.76 6.82
C GLU A 55 14.14 26.92 8.22
N ASN A 56 14.67 25.83 8.79
CA ASN A 56 15.18 25.83 10.16
C ASN A 56 14.18 26.46 11.18
N ALA A 57 12.90 26.24 10.95
CA ALA A 57 11.83 26.78 11.81
C ALA A 57 11.61 25.96 13.10
N ILE A 58 12.36 24.87 13.31
CA ILE A 58 12.20 24.00 14.48
C ILE A 58 13.45 24.05 15.34
N SER A 59 13.25 24.22 16.63
CA SER A 59 14.31 24.25 17.64
C SER A 59 13.89 23.43 18.87
N PHE A 60 14.83 23.20 19.77
CA PHE A 60 14.51 22.68 21.09
C PHE A 60 14.29 23.82 22.08
N GLU A 61 13.37 23.61 23.01
CA GLU A 61 13.26 24.39 24.25
C GLU A 61 13.12 23.48 25.44
N GLU A 62 13.62 23.91 26.58
CA GLU A 62 13.40 23.25 27.89
C GLU A 62 12.32 24.02 28.63
N ARG A 63 11.21 23.35 28.90
CA ARG A 63 10.10 23.93 29.63
C ARG A 63 9.29 22.86 30.32
N GLU A 64 8.39 23.31 31.16
CA GLU A 64 7.40 22.43 31.76
C GLU A 64 6.45 21.92 30.72
N ALA A 65 6.38 20.60 30.57
CA ALA A 65 5.51 19.90 29.61
C ALA A 65 5.06 18.55 30.20
N PRO A 66 3.93 18.00 29.70
CA PRO A 66 3.49 16.65 30.05
C PRO A 66 4.57 15.61 29.76
N ALA A 67 4.64 14.56 30.57
CA ALA A 67 5.55 13.44 30.30
C ALA A 67 5.23 12.79 28.95
N TYR A 68 6.25 12.25 28.27
CA TYR A 68 6.05 11.46 27.06
C TYR A 68 5.19 10.23 27.36
N ASN A 69 4.15 10.03 26.56
CA ASN A 69 3.17 8.96 26.73
C ASN A 69 3.25 7.95 25.58
N GLU A 70 4.23 7.04 25.69
CA GLU A 70 4.44 5.98 24.69
C GLU A 70 3.19 5.12 24.47
N ALA A 71 2.46 4.80 25.53
CA ALA A 71 1.25 3.97 25.43
C ALA A 71 0.16 4.65 24.57
N ALA A 72 -0.03 5.97 24.75
CA ALA A 72 -0.98 6.74 23.94
C ALA A 72 -0.52 6.86 22.48
N VAL A 73 0.78 7.02 22.23
CA VAL A 73 1.36 7.04 20.90
C VAL A 73 1.16 5.70 20.19
N LEU A 74 1.45 4.58 20.85
CA LEU A 74 1.23 3.24 20.32
C LEU A 74 -0.26 2.96 20.02
N ALA A 75 -1.15 3.40 20.89
CA ALA A 75 -2.60 3.30 20.67
C ALA A 75 -3.04 4.14 19.49
N ALA A 76 -2.52 5.36 19.33
CA ALA A 76 -2.80 6.23 18.19
C ALA A 76 -2.25 5.63 16.88
N LYS A 77 -1.04 5.06 16.88
CA LYS A 77 -0.45 4.36 15.73
C LYS A 77 -1.29 3.14 15.31
N LYS A 78 -1.81 2.36 16.26
CA LYS A 78 -2.75 1.26 15.98
C LYS A 78 -4.05 1.74 15.33
N ASN A 79 -4.59 2.86 15.81
CA ASN A 79 -5.80 3.47 15.26
C ASN A 79 -5.52 4.20 13.93
N ALA A 80 -4.34 4.79 13.75
CA ALA A 80 -3.90 5.44 12.50
C ALA A 80 -3.60 4.41 11.39
N GLY A 81 -3.34 3.16 11.72
CA GLY A 81 -3.30 2.06 10.75
C GLY A 81 -4.62 1.87 9.98
N GLN A 82 -5.72 2.45 10.47
CA GLN A 82 -7.02 2.53 9.77
C GLN A 82 -7.23 3.84 9.01
N SER A 83 -6.41 4.87 9.23
CA SER A 83 -6.49 6.19 8.56
C SER A 83 -5.25 6.49 7.71
N GLY A 84 -4.64 5.46 7.12
CA GLY A 84 -3.57 5.61 6.13
C GLY A 84 -4.02 6.42 4.90
N CYS A 85 -3.06 6.81 4.06
CA CYS A 85 -3.32 7.42 2.76
C CYS A 85 -4.54 6.75 2.10
N PRO A 86 -5.54 7.50 1.59
CA PRO A 86 -6.73 6.93 0.94
C PRO A 86 -6.41 5.89 -0.14
N GLY A 87 -5.20 5.97 -0.74
CA GLY A 87 -4.68 4.99 -1.70
C GLY A 87 -4.29 3.65 -1.09
N ALA A 88 -4.00 3.59 0.22
CA ALA A 88 -3.66 2.34 0.94
C ALA A 88 -4.84 1.77 1.75
N ALA A 89 -5.97 2.49 1.84
CA ALA A 89 -7.13 2.05 2.62
C ALA A 89 -7.75 0.77 2.04
N LEU A 90 -7.91 -0.25 2.88
CA LEU A 90 -8.53 -1.51 2.51
C LEU A 90 -10.01 -1.30 2.15
N ARG A 91 -10.43 -1.75 0.97
CA ARG A 91 -11.82 -1.73 0.52
C ARG A 91 -12.18 -3.01 -0.21
N ALA A 92 -13.28 -3.63 0.20
CA ALA A 92 -14.00 -4.60 -0.64
C ALA A 92 -14.97 -3.82 -1.53
N ILE A 93 -14.94 -4.07 -2.82
CA ILE A 93 -15.82 -3.42 -3.80
C ILE A 93 -16.91 -4.43 -4.16
N THR A 94 -18.07 -4.29 -3.53
CA THR A 94 -19.25 -5.08 -3.88
C THR A 94 -19.91 -4.45 -5.11
N ARG A 95 -20.07 -5.22 -6.18
CA ARG A 95 -20.80 -4.80 -7.37
C ARG A 95 -22.04 -5.66 -7.48
N GLU A 96 -23.20 -5.03 -7.51
CA GLU A 96 -24.44 -5.71 -7.84
C GLU A 96 -24.36 -6.22 -9.30
N ALA A 97 -24.73 -7.47 -9.50
CA ALA A 97 -24.89 -8.00 -10.84
C ALA A 97 -26.08 -7.28 -11.49
N SER A 98 -25.80 -6.25 -12.31
CA SER A 98 -26.85 -5.59 -13.07
C SER A 98 -27.34 -6.55 -14.14
N SER A 99 -28.50 -7.15 -13.89
CA SER A 99 -29.28 -7.92 -14.86
C SER A 99 -30.03 -6.97 -15.80
N VAL A 100 -29.31 -6.13 -16.50
CA VAL A 100 -29.92 -5.32 -17.59
C VAL A 100 -29.24 -5.75 -18.87
N GLU A 101 -29.92 -6.66 -19.57
CA GLU A 101 -29.75 -6.83 -21.00
C GLU A 101 -30.07 -5.50 -21.67
N ARG A 102 -29.04 -4.71 -21.98
CA ARG A 102 -29.16 -3.51 -22.82
C ARG A 102 -28.70 -3.88 -24.22
N GLU A 103 -29.65 -3.76 -25.16
CA GLU A 103 -29.39 -3.78 -26.59
C GLU A 103 -28.20 -2.86 -26.93
N ALA A 104 -27.28 -3.40 -27.68
CA ALA A 104 -26.24 -2.84 -28.55
C ALA A 104 -25.94 -1.33 -28.48
N ALA A 105 -25.51 -0.81 -27.34
CA ALA A 105 -24.61 0.34 -27.27
C ALA A 105 -23.18 -0.17 -27.14
N PRO A 106 -22.13 0.52 -27.66
CA PRO A 106 -20.77 0.11 -27.45
C PRO A 106 -20.51 0.02 -25.94
N LEU A 107 -20.33 -1.21 -25.45
CA LEU A 107 -20.17 -1.51 -24.03
C LEU A 107 -18.94 -0.78 -23.52
N SER A 108 -19.13 0.29 -22.77
CA SER A 108 -18.05 0.90 -22.01
C SER A 108 -17.42 -0.18 -21.12
N PRO A 109 -16.11 -0.36 -21.16
CA PRO A 109 -15.45 -1.39 -20.36
C PRO A 109 -15.73 -1.17 -18.88
N VAL A 110 -16.34 -2.16 -18.23
CA VAL A 110 -16.67 -2.09 -16.79
C VAL A 110 -15.49 -2.62 -15.98
N SER A 111 -15.08 -1.88 -14.95
CA SER A 111 -14.05 -2.38 -14.03
C SER A 111 -14.53 -3.65 -13.32
N ARG A 112 -13.70 -4.69 -13.29
CA ARG A 112 -13.95 -5.95 -12.58
C ARG A 112 -13.20 -6.05 -11.25
N LEU A 113 -12.56 -4.96 -10.83
CA LEU A 113 -11.84 -4.92 -9.57
C LEU A 113 -12.79 -5.06 -8.38
N ARG A 114 -12.42 -5.91 -7.41
CA ARG A 114 -13.26 -6.26 -6.26
C ARG A 114 -12.65 -5.86 -4.92
N GLN A 115 -11.41 -5.37 -4.91
CA GLN A 115 -10.74 -4.96 -3.68
C GLN A 115 -9.82 -3.75 -3.93
N TRP A 116 -9.42 -3.15 -2.83
CA TRP A 116 -8.38 -2.13 -2.74
C TRP A 116 -7.63 -2.28 -1.41
N PRO A 117 -6.33 -2.07 -1.33
CA PRO A 117 -5.40 -1.70 -2.40
C PRO A 117 -5.06 -2.88 -3.33
N VAL A 118 -4.45 -2.58 -4.50
CA VAL A 118 -4.02 -3.59 -5.48
C VAL A 118 -2.51 -3.85 -5.43
N GLN A 119 -1.72 -2.89 -4.98
CA GLN A 119 -0.26 -3.01 -4.92
C GLN A 119 0.17 -4.02 -3.85
N ILE A 120 1.04 -4.97 -4.22
CA ILE A 120 1.57 -6.00 -3.32
C ILE A 120 2.15 -5.37 -2.05
N LYS A 121 2.89 -4.26 -2.18
CA LYS A 121 3.52 -3.56 -1.05
C LYS A 121 2.52 -2.95 -0.06
N LEU A 122 1.34 -2.56 -0.54
CA LEU A 122 0.34 -1.84 0.25
C LEU A 122 -0.72 -2.75 0.88
N VAL A 123 -0.98 -3.92 0.28
CA VAL A 123 -2.04 -4.80 0.78
C VAL A 123 -1.65 -5.42 2.13
N PRO A 124 -2.54 -5.44 3.13
CA PRO A 124 -2.32 -6.16 4.38
C PRO A 124 -2.22 -7.68 4.16
N VAL A 125 -1.36 -8.35 4.92
CA VAL A 125 -1.16 -9.80 4.83
C VAL A 125 -2.46 -10.58 5.11
N ASN A 126 -3.22 -10.15 6.13
CA ASN A 126 -4.45 -10.81 6.59
C ASN A 126 -5.72 -10.11 6.08
N ALA A 127 -5.76 -9.71 4.79
CA ALA A 127 -6.94 -9.07 4.25
C ALA A 127 -8.10 -10.08 4.08
N PRO A 128 -9.34 -9.78 4.55
CA PRO A 128 -10.44 -10.72 4.54
C PRO A 128 -10.81 -11.26 3.15
N PHE A 129 -10.51 -10.50 2.08
CA PHE A 129 -10.82 -10.89 0.71
C PHE A 129 -9.90 -11.97 0.16
N PHE A 130 -8.82 -12.36 0.85
CA PHE A 130 -7.96 -13.45 0.41
C PHE A 130 -8.54 -14.85 0.70
N ASN A 131 -9.40 -14.98 1.71
CA ASN A 131 -9.95 -16.29 2.09
C ASN A 131 -10.87 -16.83 1.00
N GLY A 132 -10.54 -18.02 0.51
CA GLY A 132 -11.27 -18.70 -0.55
C GLY A 132 -11.13 -18.03 -1.92
N ALA A 133 -10.13 -17.19 -2.12
CA ALA A 133 -9.95 -16.41 -3.34
C ALA A 133 -9.15 -17.14 -4.44
N ASP A 134 -9.54 -16.90 -5.67
CA ASP A 134 -8.65 -17.03 -6.81
C ASP A 134 -7.83 -15.75 -6.92
N LEU A 135 -6.51 -15.86 -6.88
CA LEU A 135 -5.59 -14.72 -6.83
C LEU A 135 -4.99 -14.45 -8.22
N LEU A 136 -5.02 -13.20 -8.64
CA LEU A 136 -4.25 -12.70 -9.77
C LEU A 136 -3.05 -11.93 -9.25
N ILE A 137 -1.85 -12.34 -9.62
CA ILE A 137 -0.62 -11.56 -9.42
C ILE A 137 -0.17 -11.09 -10.79
N ALA A 138 -0.09 -9.78 -11.01
CA ALA A 138 0.17 -9.23 -12.33
C ALA A 138 1.31 -8.20 -12.31
N ALA A 139 2.15 -8.24 -13.34
CA ALA A 139 3.10 -7.16 -13.56
C ALA A 139 2.37 -5.88 -14.00
N ASP A 140 2.77 -4.72 -13.51
CA ASP A 140 2.10 -3.43 -13.75
C ASP A 140 1.80 -3.16 -15.23
N CYS A 141 2.69 -3.55 -16.14
CA CYS A 141 2.53 -3.29 -17.56
C CYS A 141 1.45 -4.16 -18.24
N THR A 142 1.01 -5.26 -17.61
CA THR A 142 0.12 -6.24 -18.26
C THR A 142 -1.26 -5.69 -18.59
N ALA A 143 -1.82 -4.86 -17.69
CA ALA A 143 -3.12 -4.24 -17.87
C ALA A 143 -3.12 -3.19 -19.01
N TYR A 144 -1.97 -2.56 -19.26
CA TYR A 144 -1.81 -1.59 -20.34
C TYR A 144 -1.58 -2.26 -21.69
N ALA A 145 -0.89 -3.42 -21.69
CA ALA A 145 -0.61 -4.16 -22.91
C ALA A 145 -1.82 -4.97 -23.42
N TYR A 146 -2.60 -5.58 -22.51
CA TYR A 146 -3.70 -6.47 -22.86
C TYR A 146 -5.06 -5.80 -22.71
N GLY A 147 -5.71 -5.47 -23.85
CA GLY A 147 -6.92 -4.65 -23.88
C GLY A 147 -8.15 -5.21 -23.15
N ARG A 148 -8.24 -6.54 -22.95
CA ARG A 148 -9.35 -7.20 -22.23
C ARG A 148 -8.98 -7.61 -20.80
N PHE A 149 -8.00 -6.94 -20.18
CA PHE A 149 -7.41 -7.36 -18.91
C PHE A 149 -8.44 -7.52 -17.79
N HIS A 150 -9.43 -6.62 -17.70
CA HIS A 150 -10.47 -6.71 -16.68
C HIS A 150 -11.36 -7.96 -16.86
N GLU A 151 -11.72 -8.30 -18.10
CA GLU A 151 -12.60 -9.44 -18.37
C GLU A 151 -11.87 -10.78 -18.22
N ASP A 152 -10.66 -10.88 -18.75
CA ASP A 152 -9.99 -12.17 -18.89
C ASP A 152 -9.09 -12.49 -17.67
N PHE A 153 -8.61 -11.47 -16.96
CA PHE A 153 -7.70 -11.64 -15.83
C PHE A 153 -8.30 -11.23 -14.50
N ILE A 154 -8.94 -10.06 -14.35
CA ILE A 154 -9.41 -9.55 -13.05
C ILE A 154 -10.76 -10.18 -12.67
N ARG A 155 -11.64 -10.43 -13.60
CA ARG A 155 -12.98 -10.94 -13.30
C ARG A 155 -12.94 -12.22 -12.46
N GLY A 156 -13.59 -12.16 -11.28
CA GLY A 156 -13.66 -13.27 -10.33
C GLY A 156 -12.43 -13.46 -9.45
N ARG A 157 -11.38 -12.66 -9.64
CA ARG A 157 -10.11 -12.79 -8.89
C ARG A 157 -9.85 -11.58 -7.99
N ILE A 158 -9.06 -11.81 -6.95
CA ILE A 158 -8.41 -10.77 -6.16
C ILE A 158 -7.11 -10.41 -6.86
N CYS A 159 -6.91 -9.12 -7.18
CA CYS A 159 -5.82 -8.67 -8.02
C CYS A 159 -4.72 -8.00 -7.20
N LEU A 160 -3.51 -8.51 -7.29
CA LEU A 160 -2.29 -7.89 -6.77
C LEU A 160 -1.37 -7.52 -7.93
N ILE A 161 -0.79 -6.31 -7.89
CA ILE A 161 0.11 -5.83 -8.92
C ILE A 161 1.45 -5.38 -8.35
N GLY A 162 2.48 -5.37 -9.18
CA GLY A 162 3.79 -4.84 -8.82
C GLY A 162 4.81 -4.93 -9.95
N CYS A 163 5.85 -4.12 -9.86
CA CYS A 163 7.00 -4.13 -10.76
C CYS A 163 8.29 -4.34 -10.00
N PRO A 164 8.91 -5.53 -10.04
CA PRO A 164 10.12 -5.81 -9.27
C PRO A 164 11.31 -4.92 -9.68
N LYS A 165 11.29 -4.40 -10.91
CA LYS A 165 12.33 -3.48 -11.40
C LYS A 165 12.17 -2.06 -10.83
N LEU A 166 10.93 -1.54 -10.78
CA LEU A 166 10.66 -0.18 -10.31
C LEU A 166 10.61 -0.10 -8.78
N ASP A 167 10.01 -1.08 -8.14
CA ASP A 167 9.86 -1.10 -6.69
C ASP A 167 11.15 -1.44 -5.95
N GLN A 168 12.18 -1.93 -6.64
CA GLN A 168 13.47 -2.35 -6.08
C GLN A 168 13.30 -3.25 -4.83
N THR A 169 12.28 -4.11 -4.85
CA THR A 169 11.92 -4.98 -3.74
C THR A 169 11.79 -6.43 -4.18
N ASP A 170 12.03 -7.34 -3.24
CA ASP A 170 11.70 -8.73 -3.40
C ASP A 170 10.32 -9.01 -2.79
N TYR A 171 9.37 -9.35 -3.63
CA TYR A 171 8.01 -9.66 -3.19
C TYR A 171 7.86 -11.04 -2.53
N ALA A 172 8.90 -11.89 -2.59
CA ALA A 172 8.78 -13.29 -2.15
C ALA A 172 8.40 -13.42 -0.68
N GLU A 173 9.00 -12.62 0.20
CA GLU A 173 8.71 -12.63 1.63
C GLU A 173 7.24 -12.27 1.90
N LYS A 174 6.80 -11.12 1.41
CA LYS A 174 5.43 -10.66 1.60
C LYS A 174 4.38 -11.59 0.99
N LEU A 175 4.66 -12.13 -0.20
CA LEU A 175 3.76 -13.10 -0.83
C LEU A 175 3.71 -14.41 -0.06
N ALA A 176 4.85 -14.87 0.50
CA ALA A 176 4.89 -16.06 1.36
C ALA A 176 4.02 -15.90 2.61
N GLU A 177 4.10 -14.74 3.26
CA GLU A 177 3.22 -14.42 4.39
C GLU A 177 1.74 -14.42 4.00
N ILE A 178 1.38 -13.81 2.86
CA ILE A 178 0.01 -13.80 2.35
C ILE A 178 -0.48 -15.24 2.07
N PHE A 179 0.35 -16.06 1.41
CA PHE A 179 -0.02 -17.45 1.08
C PHE A 179 -0.13 -18.32 2.33
N ALA A 180 0.78 -18.15 3.30
CA ALA A 180 0.74 -18.90 4.55
C ALA A 180 -0.49 -18.56 5.40
N ALA A 181 -0.82 -17.26 5.50
CA ALA A 181 -1.85 -16.76 6.41
C ALA A 181 -3.29 -16.93 5.89
N ASN A 182 -3.50 -17.17 4.58
CA ASN A 182 -4.83 -17.17 3.98
C ASN A 182 -5.13 -18.45 3.21
N ASP A 183 -6.42 -18.78 3.08
CA ASP A 183 -6.88 -19.90 2.24
C ASP A 183 -7.06 -19.44 0.78
N ILE A 184 -6.01 -19.59 -0.03
CA ILE A 184 -6.00 -19.21 -1.45
C ILE A 184 -6.24 -20.44 -2.31
N LYS A 185 -7.26 -20.39 -3.18
CA LYS A 185 -7.65 -21.50 -4.04
C LYS A 185 -6.71 -21.71 -5.21
N SER A 186 -6.35 -20.63 -5.89
CA SER A 186 -5.48 -20.69 -7.05
C SER A 186 -4.74 -19.38 -7.27
N ILE A 187 -3.65 -19.42 -8.01
CA ILE A 187 -2.86 -18.26 -8.41
C ILE A 187 -2.77 -18.22 -9.94
N THR A 188 -3.12 -17.09 -10.52
CA THR A 188 -2.80 -16.75 -11.91
C THR A 188 -1.72 -15.67 -11.88
N LEU A 189 -0.54 -15.97 -12.42
CA LEU A 189 0.52 -14.99 -12.59
C LEU A 189 0.48 -14.45 -14.03
N ALA A 190 0.21 -13.16 -14.19
CA ALA A 190 0.29 -12.48 -15.47
C ALA A 190 1.57 -11.66 -15.56
N ARG A 191 2.42 -11.90 -16.54
CA ARG A 191 3.65 -11.15 -16.76
C ARG A 191 3.91 -10.83 -18.22
N MET A 192 4.71 -9.80 -18.44
CA MET A 192 5.20 -9.51 -19.79
C MET A 192 6.29 -10.49 -20.21
N GLN A 193 6.47 -10.65 -21.51
CA GLN A 193 7.56 -11.47 -22.09
C GLN A 193 8.97 -10.89 -21.83
N VAL A 194 9.06 -9.63 -21.36
CA VAL A 194 10.34 -8.95 -21.15
C VAL A 194 11.11 -9.49 -19.94
N PRO A 195 12.46 -9.51 -19.95
CA PRO A 195 13.27 -10.14 -18.91
C PRO A 195 13.04 -9.61 -17.51
N CYS A 196 12.74 -8.30 -17.35
CA CYS A 196 12.52 -7.70 -16.02
C CYS A 196 11.30 -8.30 -15.29
N CYS A 197 10.28 -8.80 -16.01
CA CYS A 197 9.13 -9.47 -15.41
C CYS A 197 9.42 -10.89 -14.89
N GLY A 198 10.53 -11.51 -15.28
CA GLY A 198 10.98 -12.79 -14.73
C GLY A 198 11.26 -12.73 -13.23
N GLY A 199 11.56 -11.55 -12.69
CA GLY A 199 11.72 -11.34 -11.24
C GLY A 199 10.43 -11.58 -10.46
N LEU A 200 9.28 -11.19 -11.01
CA LEU A 200 7.97 -11.43 -10.37
C LEU A 200 7.64 -12.93 -10.32
N GLU A 201 7.89 -13.65 -11.42
CA GLU A 201 7.69 -15.09 -11.47
C GLU A 201 8.57 -15.83 -10.44
N LYS A 202 9.85 -15.48 -10.37
CA LYS A 202 10.76 -16.04 -9.37
C LYS A 202 10.30 -15.76 -7.94
N ALA A 203 9.79 -14.56 -7.67
CA ALA A 203 9.27 -14.18 -6.36
C ALA A 203 8.04 -15.02 -5.97
N VAL A 204 7.08 -15.21 -6.90
CA VAL A 204 5.90 -16.04 -6.66
C VAL A 204 6.29 -17.51 -6.40
N MET A 205 7.20 -18.08 -7.18
CA MET A 205 7.64 -19.46 -6.99
C MET A 205 8.36 -19.66 -5.65
N ARG A 206 9.22 -18.72 -5.25
CA ARG A 206 9.88 -18.76 -3.92
C ARG A 206 8.86 -18.61 -2.79
N ALA A 207 7.88 -17.72 -2.95
CA ALA A 207 6.81 -17.52 -1.99
C ALA A 207 5.95 -18.78 -1.78
N LEU A 208 5.61 -19.48 -2.87
CA LEU A 208 4.91 -20.76 -2.81
C LEU A 208 5.69 -21.81 -2.01
N LEU A 209 6.99 -21.95 -2.31
CA LEU A 209 7.85 -22.87 -1.56
C LEU A 209 7.95 -22.49 -0.08
N ALA A 210 8.13 -21.22 0.23
CA ALA A 210 8.28 -20.74 1.60
C ALA A 210 6.98 -20.83 2.42
N SER A 211 5.81 -20.70 1.78
CA SER A 211 4.51 -20.81 2.45
C SER A 211 4.16 -22.20 2.96
N GLY A 212 4.81 -23.24 2.44
CA GLY A 212 4.52 -24.64 2.74
C GLY A 212 3.16 -25.13 2.22
N LYS A 213 2.45 -24.33 1.42
CA LYS A 213 1.14 -24.69 0.85
C LYS A 213 1.24 -25.13 -0.60
N SER A 214 0.42 -26.09 -0.98
CA SER A 214 0.27 -26.55 -2.37
C SER A 214 -0.88 -25.77 -3.03
N ILE A 215 -0.57 -24.59 -3.60
CA ILE A 215 -1.56 -23.75 -4.29
C ILE A 215 -1.30 -23.87 -5.80
N PRO A 216 -2.31 -24.27 -6.60
CA PRO A 216 -2.18 -24.30 -8.06
C PRO A 216 -1.79 -22.94 -8.62
N CYS A 217 -0.73 -22.90 -9.43
CA CYS A 217 -0.24 -21.65 -10.02
C CYS A 217 -0.12 -21.79 -11.54
N GLN A 218 -0.78 -20.89 -12.28
CA GLN A 218 -0.69 -20.80 -13.72
C GLN A 218 0.01 -19.49 -14.13
N VAL A 219 1.01 -19.59 -15.00
CA VAL A 219 1.71 -18.43 -15.57
C VAL A 219 1.10 -18.09 -16.93
N LYS A 220 0.78 -16.82 -17.15
CA LYS A 220 0.35 -16.25 -18.43
C LYS A 220 1.34 -15.18 -18.85
N VAL A 221 1.94 -15.38 -20.03
CA VAL A 221 2.90 -14.43 -20.60
C VAL A 221 2.21 -13.60 -21.68
N ILE A 222 2.37 -12.28 -21.58
CA ILE A 222 1.76 -11.30 -22.49
C ILE A 222 2.89 -10.62 -23.28
N SER A 223 2.72 -10.58 -24.60
CA SER A 223 3.65 -9.87 -25.48
C SER A 223 3.46 -8.36 -25.40
N SER A 224 4.43 -7.59 -25.92
CA SER A 224 4.32 -6.12 -26.03
C SER A 224 3.18 -5.68 -26.96
N GLU A 225 2.74 -6.55 -27.87
CA GLU A 225 1.60 -6.31 -28.76
C GLU A 225 0.25 -6.72 -28.14
N GLY A 226 0.25 -7.12 -26.86
CA GLY A 226 -0.96 -7.48 -26.13
C GLY A 226 -1.54 -8.84 -26.47
N LYS A 227 -0.70 -9.80 -26.86
CA LYS A 227 -1.12 -11.19 -27.14
C LYS A 227 -0.68 -12.10 -25.98
N ILE A 228 -1.55 -13.03 -25.59
CA ILE A 228 -1.15 -14.12 -24.69
C ILE A 228 -0.36 -15.13 -25.54
N ILE A 229 0.86 -15.48 -25.12
CA ILE A 229 1.79 -16.31 -25.89
C ILE A 229 2.03 -17.70 -25.27
N ASN A 230 1.34 -18.02 -24.15
CA ASN A 230 1.31 -19.35 -23.53
C ASN A 230 0.01 -19.58 -22.74
#